data_40a8e910671d51843faabadb1feb3ef7
#
_entry.id   40a8e910671d51843faabadb1feb3ef7
#
_cell.length_a   1.000
_cell.length_b   1.000
_cell.length_c   1.000
_cell.angle_alpha   90.00
_cell.angle_beta   90.00
_cell.angle_gamma   90.00
#
_symmetry.space_group_name_H-M   'P 1'
#
loop_
_entity.id
_entity.type
_entity.pdbx_description
1 polymer ?
#
loop_
_entity_poly.entity_id
_entity_poly.type
_entity_poly.pdbx_seq_one_letter_code
_entity_poly.pdbx_strand_id
1 'polypeptide(L)'
;IALGLVALAASMVLIFDLVFGLLPSESDTQRTVRQKVSENLAIQAAGLLQARDVSAIEATLHSVFRRDPEVRSIAVRRADGLMVASAGDHVRYWVAPRDGLSTLTHVIVPIQADGVRWGALEIAYRASFERPLLDWLNGPTVKLLGLLALGGFVLFYLYMRRALQHLDPRS
;
A
#
# COMPACT_ATOMS: atom_id res chain seq x y z
N ILE A 1 40.12 7.21 3.54
CA ILE A 1 39.67 6.24 4.56
C ILE A 1 38.31 6.68 5.16
N ALA A 2 38.20 7.95 5.62
CA ALA A 2 36.97 8.45 6.25
C ALA A 2 35.73 8.35 5.34
N LEU A 3 35.83 8.69 4.05
CA LEU A 3 34.70 8.65 3.11
C LEU A 3 34.20 7.22 2.86
N GLY A 4 35.11 6.25 2.81
CA GLY A 4 34.75 4.83 2.65
C GLY A 4 34.04 4.27 3.88
N LEU A 5 34.47 4.66 5.07
CA LEU A 5 33.82 4.29 6.32
C LEU A 5 32.39 4.88 6.44
N VAL A 6 32.21 6.15 6.03
CA VAL A 6 30.91 6.81 6.02
C VAL A 6 29.96 6.14 5.01
N ALA A 7 30.45 5.79 3.81
CA ALA A 7 29.65 5.09 2.81
C ALA A 7 29.23 3.69 3.29
N LEU A 8 30.14 2.98 3.95
CA LEU A 8 29.86 1.64 4.51
C LEU A 8 28.86 1.72 5.67
N ALA A 9 29.01 2.70 6.56
CA ALA A 9 28.07 2.94 7.65
C ALA A 9 26.68 3.31 7.13
N ALA A 10 26.60 4.20 6.13
CA ALA A 10 25.34 4.58 5.50
C ALA A 10 24.65 3.39 4.81
N SER A 11 25.42 2.54 4.11
CA SER A 11 24.89 1.32 3.50
C SER A 11 24.38 0.34 4.56
N MET A 12 25.09 0.21 5.69
CA MET A 12 24.70 -0.67 6.79
C MET A 12 23.41 -0.19 7.47
N VAL A 13 23.26 1.13 7.66
CA VAL A 13 22.04 1.74 8.20
C VAL A 13 20.86 1.49 7.26
N LEU A 14 21.04 1.67 5.95
CA LEU A 14 19.98 1.43 4.96
C LEU A 14 19.59 -0.05 4.88
N ILE A 15 20.56 -0.97 4.96
CA ILE A 15 20.28 -2.41 4.99
C ILE A 15 19.55 -2.77 6.29
N PHE A 16 19.98 -2.20 7.41
CA PHE A 16 19.35 -2.42 8.71
C PHE A 16 17.90 -1.93 8.71
N ASP A 17 17.66 -0.74 8.16
CA ASP A 17 16.32 -0.18 8.00
C ASP A 17 15.43 -1.03 7.09
N LEU A 18 15.98 -1.52 5.97
CA LEU A 18 15.29 -2.42 5.05
C LEU A 18 14.91 -3.75 5.71
N VAL A 19 15.79 -4.31 6.57
CA VAL A 19 15.59 -5.62 7.23
C VAL A 19 14.69 -5.51 8.45
N PHE A 20 14.85 -4.45 9.24
CA PHE A 20 14.14 -4.28 10.52
C PHE A 20 12.94 -3.34 10.45
N GLY A 21 12.71 -2.68 9.29
CA GLY A 21 11.52 -1.87 9.05
C GLY A 21 11.38 -0.70 10.01
N LEU A 22 12.47 0.02 10.30
CA LEU A 22 12.45 1.21 11.16
C LEU A 22 11.68 2.38 10.55
N LEU A 23 11.56 2.42 9.21
CA LEU A 23 10.68 3.35 8.53
C LEU A 23 9.24 2.83 8.59
N PRO A 24 8.23 3.72 8.74
CA PRO A 24 6.82 3.32 8.70
C PRO A 24 6.58 2.46 7.48
N SER A 25 6.12 1.23 7.68
CA SER A 25 5.94 0.31 6.58
C SER A 25 4.95 0.93 5.59
N GLU A 26 5.25 0.84 4.31
CA GLU A 26 4.36 1.30 3.25
C GLU A 26 2.94 0.71 3.42
N SER A 27 2.83 -0.45 4.05
CA SER A 27 1.60 -1.12 4.43
C SER A 27 0.77 -0.34 5.46
N ASP A 28 1.38 0.30 6.46
CA ASP A 28 0.65 1.04 7.49
C ASP A 28 0.10 2.36 6.92
N THR A 29 0.87 3.02 6.08
CA THR A 29 0.43 4.21 5.36
C THR A 29 -0.71 3.87 4.40
N GLN A 30 -0.60 2.80 3.61
CA GLN A 30 -1.66 2.33 2.71
C GLN A 30 -2.93 1.95 3.48
N ARG A 31 -2.80 1.25 4.62
CA ARG A 31 -3.93 0.89 5.47
C ARG A 31 -4.68 2.13 5.94
N THR A 32 -3.96 3.14 6.44
CA THR A 32 -4.55 4.38 6.91
C THR A 32 -5.25 5.16 5.80
N VAL A 33 -4.64 5.24 4.62
CA VAL A 33 -5.23 5.91 3.45
C VAL A 33 -6.50 5.18 2.99
N ARG A 34 -6.44 3.84 2.83
CA ARG A 34 -7.60 3.03 2.44
C ARG A 34 -8.74 3.15 3.43
N GLN A 35 -8.42 3.15 4.74
CA GLN A 35 -9.40 3.34 5.80
C GLN A 35 -10.11 4.70 5.67
N LYS A 36 -9.36 5.80 5.57
CA LYS A 36 -9.93 7.16 5.45
C LYS A 36 -10.78 7.34 4.19
N VAL A 37 -10.32 6.81 3.05
CA VAL A 37 -11.09 6.85 1.80
C VAL A 37 -12.39 6.07 1.94
N SER A 38 -12.34 4.89 2.56
CA SER A 38 -13.52 4.05 2.79
C SER A 38 -14.50 4.69 3.78
N GLU A 39 -14.02 5.37 4.81
CA GLU A 39 -14.86 6.13 5.74
C GLU A 39 -15.61 7.26 5.05
N ASN A 40 -14.92 8.04 4.19
CA ASN A 40 -15.56 9.09 3.40
C ASN A 40 -16.63 8.53 2.45
N LEU A 41 -16.37 7.40 1.82
CA LEU A 41 -17.34 6.72 0.97
C LEU A 41 -18.54 6.21 1.78
N ALA A 42 -18.32 5.70 2.98
CA ALA A 42 -19.41 5.26 3.86
C ALA A 42 -20.31 6.43 4.28
N ILE A 43 -19.73 7.61 4.57
CA ILE A 43 -20.49 8.84 4.87
C ILE A 43 -21.32 9.27 3.65
N GLN A 44 -20.76 9.26 2.45
CA GLN A 44 -21.50 9.57 1.23
C GLN A 44 -22.65 8.57 0.98
N ALA A 45 -22.36 7.28 1.15
CA ALA A 45 -23.38 6.23 1.03
C ALA A 45 -24.52 6.43 2.06
N ALA A 46 -24.18 6.81 3.30
CA ALA A 46 -25.21 7.12 4.32
C ALA A 46 -26.15 8.25 3.88
N GLY A 47 -25.61 9.34 3.32
CA GLY A 47 -26.43 10.45 2.79
C GLY A 47 -27.35 10.02 1.64
N LEU A 48 -26.86 9.18 0.73
CA LEU A 48 -27.66 8.66 -0.38
C LEU A 48 -28.74 7.67 0.09
N LEU A 49 -28.45 6.89 1.15
CA LEU A 49 -29.43 6.00 1.78
C LEU A 49 -30.56 6.77 2.43
N GLN A 50 -30.27 7.89 3.10
CA GLN A 50 -31.28 8.78 3.66
C GLN A 50 -32.16 9.37 2.56
N ALA A 51 -31.59 9.71 1.42
CA ALA A 51 -32.33 10.16 0.23
C ALA A 51 -33.09 9.02 -0.48
N ARG A 52 -32.91 7.75 -0.04
CA ARG A 52 -33.48 6.53 -0.67
C ARG A 52 -33.09 6.36 -2.14
N ASP A 53 -31.95 6.91 -2.53
CA ASP A 53 -31.44 6.86 -3.90
C ASP A 53 -30.42 5.71 -4.05
N VAL A 54 -30.94 4.50 -4.23
CA VAL A 54 -30.11 3.30 -4.44
C VAL A 54 -29.34 3.39 -5.76
N SER A 55 -29.91 4.04 -6.79
CA SER A 55 -29.28 4.18 -8.09
C SER A 55 -28.04 5.08 -8.03
N ALA A 56 -28.09 6.14 -7.23
CA ALA A 56 -26.93 7.00 -6.98
C ALA A 56 -25.83 6.28 -6.18
N ILE A 57 -26.20 5.39 -5.24
CA ILE A 57 -25.22 4.55 -4.54
C ILE A 57 -24.52 3.64 -5.54
N GLU A 58 -25.27 2.92 -6.37
CA GLU A 58 -24.71 2.01 -7.37
C GLU A 58 -23.78 2.75 -8.36
N ALA A 59 -24.19 3.91 -8.87
CA ALA A 59 -23.40 4.76 -9.74
C ALA A 59 -22.09 5.20 -9.05
N THR A 60 -22.16 5.54 -7.76
CA THR A 60 -20.98 5.93 -6.96
C THR A 60 -20.01 4.76 -6.82
N LEU A 61 -20.50 3.58 -6.43
CA LEU A 61 -19.66 2.38 -6.31
C LEU A 61 -19.00 2.01 -7.64
N HIS A 62 -19.73 2.06 -8.74
CA HIS A 62 -19.17 1.81 -10.08
C HIS A 62 -18.14 2.86 -10.48
N SER A 63 -18.31 4.12 -10.11
CA SER A 63 -17.33 5.17 -10.37
C SER A 63 -16.03 4.91 -9.63
N VAL A 64 -16.09 4.57 -8.34
CA VAL A 64 -14.91 4.22 -7.51
C VAL A 64 -14.22 2.99 -8.07
N PHE A 65 -14.95 1.92 -8.35
CA PHE A 65 -14.42 0.68 -8.91
C PHE A 65 -13.66 0.90 -10.22
N ARG A 66 -14.15 1.78 -11.09
CA ARG A 66 -13.49 2.09 -12.38
C ARG A 66 -12.27 2.98 -12.24
N ARG A 67 -12.24 3.86 -11.22
CA ARG A 67 -11.14 4.82 -11.02
C ARG A 67 -9.96 4.25 -10.26
N ASP A 68 -10.20 3.31 -9.34
CA ASP A 68 -9.18 2.71 -8.51
C ASP A 68 -8.88 1.27 -8.97
N PRO A 69 -7.76 1.04 -9.67
CA PRO A 69 -7.38 -0.29 -10.15
C PRO A 69 -7.00 -1.26 -9.01
N GLU A 70 -6.79 -0.75 -7.79
CA GLU A 70 -6.52 -1.58 -6.62
C GLU A 70 -7.80 -2.18 -6.02
N VAL A 71 -8.97 -1.58 -6.31
CA VAL A 71 -10.26 -2.11 -5.88
C VAL A 71 -10.66 -3.30 -6.74
N ARG A 72 -10.83 -4.48 -6.14
CA ARG A 72 -11.35 -5.67 -6.81
C ARG A 72 -12.87 -5.73 -6.82
N SER A 73 -13.46 -5.29 -5.72
CA SER A 73 -14.90 -5.21 -5.59
C SER A 73 -15.27 -4.29 -4.43
N ILE A 74 -16.46 -3.73 -4.51
CA ILE A 74 -17.03 -2.86 -3.49
C ILE A 74 -18.53 -3.15 -3.39
N ALA A 75 -19.07 -3.16 -2.17
CA ALA A 75 -20.50 -3.37 -1.93
C ALA A 75 -20.99 -2.60 -0.72
N VAL A 76 -22.28 -2.29 -0.73
CA VAL A 76 -23.04 -1.81 0.42
C VAL A 76 -23.97 -2.92 0.87
N ARG A 77 -23.76 -3.38 2.11
CA ARG A 77 -24.54 -4.44 2.72
C ARG A 77 -25.34 -3.89 3.90
N ARG A 78 -26.62 -4.19 3.93
CA ARG A 78 -27.50 -3.87 5.05
C ARG A 78 -27.22 -4.79 6.26
N ALA A 79 -27.63 -4.37 7.45
CA ALA A 79 -27.37 -5.11 8.70
C ALA A 79 -27.99 -6.51 8.74
N ASP A 80 -29.05 -6.76 7.96
CA ASP A 80 -29.68 -8.07 7.79
C ASP A 80 -28.95 -8.99 6.80
N GLY A 81 -27.83 -8.54 6.23
CA GLY A 81 -27.03 -9.30 5.28
C GLY A 81 -27.39 -9.08 3.81
N LEU A 82 -28.46 -8.33 3.49
CA LEU A 82 -28.82 -8.04 2.11
C LEU A 82 -27.80 -7.10 1.45
N MET A 83 -27.27 -7.50 0.31
CA MET A 83 -26.44 -6.65 -0.54
C MET A 83 -27.32 -5.71 -1.35
N VAL A 84 -27.21 -4.40 -1.11
CA VAL A 84 -28.09 -3.37 -1.69
C VAL A 84 -27.53 -2.86 -3.00
N ALA A 85 -26.21 -2.68 -3.07
CA ALA A 85 -25.50 -2.23 -4.27
C ALA A 85 -24.10 -2.84 -4.29
N SER A 86 -23.55 -3.11 -5.47
CA SER A 86 -22.19 -3.63 -5.61
C SER A 86 -21.57 -3.27 -6.95
N ALA A 87 -20.24 -3.22 -6.99
CA ALA A 87 -19.48 -3.13 -8.22
C ALA A 87 -18.28 -4.11 -8.18
N GLY A 88 -18.00 -4.74 -9.30
CA GLY A 88 -17.08 -5.88 -9.41
C GLY A 88 -17.71 -7.19 -8.91
N ASP A 89 -16.94 -8.29 -8.98
CA ASP A 89 -17.40 -9.61 -8.53
C ASP A 89 -17.21 -9.74 -7.00
N HIS A 90 -18.12 -9.11 -6.24
CA HIS A 90 -18.00 -9.01 -4.78
C HIS A 90 -18.12 -10.38 -4.11
N VAL A 91 -18.99 -11.25 -4.61
CA VAL A 91 -19.18 -12.59 -4.05
C VAL A 91 -17.90 -13.42 -4.14
N ARG A 92 -17.13 -13.25 -5.21
CA ARG A 92 -15.89 -13.98 -5.43
C ARG A 92 -14.73 -13.44 -4.61
N TYR A 93 -14.62 -12.12 -4.44
CA TYR A 93 -13.44 -11.48 -3.85
C TYR A 93 -13.60 -11.06 -2.40
N TRP A 94 -14.83 -11.06 -1.88
CA TRP A 94 -15.08 -10.67 -0.51
C TRP A 94 -14.95 -11.84 0.44
N VAL A 95 -14.08 -11.70 1.42
CA VAL A 95 -13.99 -12.61 2.57
C VAL A 95 -14.13 -11.76 3.82
N ALA A 96 -15.18 -12.03 4.58
CA ALA A 96 -15.43 -11.31 5.83
C ALA A 96 -14.26 -11.52 6.80
N PRO A 97 -13.65 -10.45 7.33
CA PRO A 97 -12.61 -10.56 8.33
C PRO A 97 -13.13 -11.29 9.58
N ARG A 98 -12.36 -12.23 10.13
CA ARG A 98 -12.78 -13.08 11.27
C ARG A 98 -13.19 -12.28 12.50
N ASP A 99 -12.52 -11.16 12.76
CA ASP A 99 -12.76 -10.32 13.93
C ASP A 99 -13.63 -9.09 13.61
N GLY A 100 -14.22 -9.02 12.41
CA GLY A 100 -14.96 -7.84 11.96
C GLY A 100 -14.12 -6.56 11.80
N LEU A 101 -12.79 -6.68 11.89
CA LEU A 101 -11.85 -5.57 11.74
C LEU A 101 -11.31 -5.51 10.32
N SER A 102 -11.12 -4.27 9.84
CA SER A 102 -10.50 -4.05 8.53
C SER A 102 -9.07 -4.59 8.46
N THR A 103 -8.75 -5.26 7.35
CA THR A 103 -7.40 -5.73 7.01
C THR A 103 -6.81 -4.88 5.88
N LEU A 104 -5.58 -5.18 5.45
CA LEU A 104 -4.95 -4.52 4.29
C LEU A 104 -5.72 -4.74 2.98
N THR A 105 -6.37 -5.89 2.84
CA THR A 105 -7.05 -6.30 1.62
C THR A 105 -8.57 -6.24 1.70
N HIS A 106 -9.14 -6.25 2.89
CA HIS A 106 -10.58 -6.22 3.11
C HIS A 106 -10.93 -5.15 4.13
N VAL A 107 -11.55 -4.08 3.66
CA VAL A 107 -11.97 -2.96 4.51
C VAL A 107 -13.46 -3.02 4.71
N ILE A 108 -13.89 -2.96 5.98
CA ILE A 108 -15.28 -2.87 6.38
C ILE A 108 -15.49 -1.58 7.17
N VAL A 109 -16.43 -0.78 6.74
CA VAL A 109 -16.77 0.48 7.41
C VAL A 109 -18.26 0.47 7.73
N PRO A 110 -18.66 0.62 9.00
CA PRO A 110 -20.08 0.69 9.36
C PRO A 110 -20.72 1.94 8.76
N ILE A 111 -21.88 1.78 8.17
CA ILE A 111 -22.75 2.87 7.72
C ILE A 111 -23.78 3.13 8.79
N GLN A 112 -23.83 4.36 9.27
CA GLN A 112 -24.83 4.83 10.22
C GLN A 112 -25.83 5.75 9.52
N ALA A 113 -27.11 5.50 9.74
CA ALA A 113 -28.18 6.37 9.31
C ALA A 113 -29.09 6.62 10.52
N ASP A 114 -29.41 7.89 10.78
CA ASP A 114 -30.22 8.33 11.91
C ASP A 114 -29.74 7.83 13.30
N GLY A 115 -28.40 7.74 13.47
CA GLY A 115 -27.78 7.28 14.70
C GLY A 115 -27.84 5.76 14.94
N VAL A 116 -28.39 5.01 13.99
CA VAL A 116 -28.47 3.53 14.04
C VAL A 116 -27.55 2.93 13.00
N ARG A 117 -26.92 1.79 13.33
CA ARG A 117 -26.13 1.04 12.36
C ARG A 117 -27.06 0.46 11.28
N TRP A 118 -27.04 1.08 10.11
CA TRP A 118 -27.85 0.66 8.97
C TRP A 118 -27.24 -0.56 8.25
N GLY A 119 -25.92 -0.60 8.17
CA GLY A 119 -25.19 -1.65 7.46
C GLY A 119 -23.69 -1.41 7.44
N ALA A 120 -23.04 -1.83 6.37
CA ALA A 120 -21.61 -1.64 6.17
C ALA A 120 -21.26 -1.43 4.69
N LEU A 121 -20.21 -0.65 4.45
CA LEU A 121 -19.48 -0.59 3.20
C LEU A 121 -18.36 -1.64 3.26
N GLU A 122 -18.31 -2.50 2.28
CA GLU A 122 -17.36 -3.60 2.14
C GLU A 122 -16.50 -3.36 0.91
N ILE A 123 -15.18 -3.31 1.05
CA ILE A 123 -14.25 -3.11 -0.07
C ILE A 123 -13.17 -4.18 -0.04
N ALA A 124 -13.03 -4.92 -1.15
CA ALA A 124 -11.93 -5.84 -1.36
C ALA A 124 -10.88 -5.17 -2.27
N TYR A 125 -9.65 -5.08 -1.76
CA TYR A 125 -8.49 -4.57 -2.48
C TYR A 125 -7.59 -5.70 -2.97
N ARG A 126 -6.80 -5.41 -3.98
CA ARG A 126 -5.71 -6.31 -4.41
C ARG A 126 -4.66 -6.41 -3.30
N ALA A 127 -4.13 -7.62 -3.10
CA ALA A 127 -2.99 -7.80 -2.22
C ALA A 127 -1.76 -7.14 -2.85
N SER A 128 -0.99 -6.39 -2.06
CA SER A 128 0.24 -5.74 -2.53
C SER A 128 1.29 -6.75 -3.04
N PHE A 129 1.20 -8.00 -2.59
CA PHE A 129 2.03 -9.11 -3.06
C PHE A 129 1.72 -9.59 -4.49
N GLU A 130 0.62 -9.17 -5.09
CA GLU A 130 0.29 -9.48 -6.49
C GLU A 130 1.00 -8.55 -7.48
N ARG A 131 1.76 -7.57 -7.00
CA ARG A 131 2.62 -6.78 -7.87
C ARG A 131 3.74 -7.70 -8.39
N PRO A 132 3.94 -7.82 -9.71
CA PRO A 132 5.02 -8.62 -10.24
C PRO A 132 6.35 -8.12 -9.67
N LEU A 133 7.26 -9.04 -9.39
CA LEU A 133 8.62 -8.76 -8.87
C LEU A 133 9.33 -7.63 -9.65
N LEU A 134 9.03 -7.53 -10.94
CA LEU A 134 9.53 -6.49 -11.84
C LEU A 134 9.07 -5.07 -11.44
N ASP A 135 7.87 -4.92 -10.91
CA ASP A 135 7.37 -3.61 -10.46
C ASP A 135 8.08 -3.18 -9.16
N TRP A 136 8.38 -4.14 -8.27
CA TRP A 136 9.20 -3.88 -7.09
C TRP A 136 10.64 -3.48 -7.47
N LEU A 137 11.26 -4.18 -8.42
CA LEU A 137 12.60 -3.84 -8.95
C LEU A 137 12.63 -2.47 -9.63
N ASN A 138 11.53 -2.03 -10.22
CA ASN A 138 11.41 -0.72 -10.83
C ASN A 138 11.07 0.40 -9.84
N GLY A 139 10.84 0.06 -8.57
CA GLY A 139 10.56 1.03 -7.52
C GLY A 139 11.70 2.06 -7.35
N PRO A 140 11.37 3.32 -6.99
CA PRO A 140 12.37 4.37 -6.81
C PRO A 140 13.41 4.01 -5.74
N THR A 141 13.00 3.29 -4.71
CA THR A 141 13.86 2.82 -3.61
C THR A 141 14.93 1.85 -4.09
N VAL A 142 14.58 0.89 -4.95
CA VAL A 142 15.53 -0.10 -5.50
C VAL A 142 16.52 0.57 -6.45
N LYS A 143 16.06 1.52 -7.27
CA LYS A 143 16.92 2.30 -8.15
C LYS A 143 17.93 3.14 -7.36
N LEU A 144 17.48 3.75 -6.26
CA LEU A 144 18.33 4.55 -5.38
C LEU A 144 19.38 3.69 -4.67
N LEU A 145 18.98 2.51 -4.17
CA LEU A 145 19.89 1.51 -3.59
C LEU A 145 20.91 1.01 -4.61
N GLY A 146 20.47 0.71 -5.84
CA GLY A 146 21.36 0.30 -6.93
C GLY A 146 22.38 1.38 -7.29
N LEU A 147 21.96 2.64 -7.38
CA LEU A 147 22.84 3.77 -7.65
C LEU A 147 23.86 3.98 -6.51
N LEU A 148 23.41 3.84 -5.27
CA LEU A 148 24.29 3.98 -4.08
C LEU A 148 25.32 2.84 -4.02
N ALA A 149 24.90 1.60 -4.29
CA ALA A 149 25.79 0.44 -4.35
C ALA A 149 26.82 0.57 -5.48
N LEU A 150 26.39 1.01 -6.66
CA LEU A 150 27.28 1.24 -7.80
C LEU A 150 28.30 2.35 -7.50
N GLY A 151 27.84 3.47 -6.94
CA GLY A 151 28.72 4.59 -6.53
C GLY A 151 29.73 4.16 -5.46
N GLY A 152 29.28 3.43 -4.45
CA GLY A 152 30.16 2.86 -3.42
C GLY A 152 31.21 1.91 -3.98
N PHE A 153 30.81 1.04 -4.93
CA PHE A 153 31.73 0.11 -5.60
C PHE A 153 32.79 0.85 -6.44
N VAL A 154 32.40 1.87 -7.21
CA VAL A 154 33.34 2.69 -8.01
C VAL A 154 34.33 3.41 -7.12
N LEU A 155 33.85 4.02 -6.03
CA LEU A 155 34.77 4.72 -5.07
C LEU A 155 35.71 3.74 -4.39
N PHE A 156 35.21 2.56 -3.99
CA PHE A 156 36.05 1.51 -3.41
C PHE A 156 37.11 1.01 -4.40
N TYR A 157 36.72 0.78 -5.65
CA TYR A 157 37.65 0.36 -6.71
C TYR A 157 38.76 1.40 -6.96
N LEU A 158 38.39 2.68 -7.06
CA LEU A 158 39.35 3.76 -7.26
C LEU A 158 40.30 3.90 -6.06
N TYR A 159 39.78 3.75 -4.85
CA TYR A 159 40.57 3.76 -3.62
C TYR A 159 41.58 2.61 -3.61
N MET A 160 41.12 1.37 -3.86
CA MET A 160 41.99 0.19 -3.90
C MET A 160 43.06 0.30 -4.98
N ARG A 161 42.68 0.76 -6.17
CA ARG A 161 43.68 0.99 -7.26
C ARG A 161 44.75 1.98 -6.86
N ARG A 162 44.36 3.07 -6.19
CA ARG A 162 45.31 4.09 -5.72
C ARG A 162 46.16 3.59 -4.56
N ALA A 163 45.63 2.84 -3.63
CA ALA A 163 46.37 2.24 -2.53
C ALA A 163 47.41 1.22 -3.02
N LEU A 164 47.04 0.39 -4.00
CA LEU A 164 47.95 -0.61 -4.59
C LEU A 164 49.08 0.03 -5.42
N GLN A 165 48.83 1.17 -6.08
CA GLN A 165 49.89 1.91 -6.80
C GLN A 165 50.98 2.46 -5.88
N HIS A 166 50.65 2.75 -4.60
CA HIS A 166 51.63 3.19 -3.60
C HIS A 166 52.40 2.05 -2.95
N LEU A 167 51.99 0.79 -3.20
CA LEU A 167 52.64 -0.41 -2.65
C LEU A 167 53.56 -1.11 -3.68
N ASP A 168 53.66 -0.61 -4.91
CA ASP A 168 54.57 -1.17 -5.92
C ASP A 168 56.01 -0.64 -5.70
N PRO A 169 56.97 -1.51 -5.23
CA PRO A 169 58.31 -1.09 -4.87
C PRO A 169 59.25 -0.91 -6.10
N ARG A 170 58.72 -0.80 -7.32
CA ARG A 170 59.50 -0.71 -8.57
C ARG A 170 59.43 0.66 -9.26
N SER A 171 59.40 1.74 -8.49
CA SER A 171 59.65 3.06 -9.03
C SER A 171 60.72 3.78 -8.24
#